data_abe9f90711fb888fc6b000c3feec3ccd
#
_entry.id   abe9f90711fb888fc6b000c3feec3ccd
#
_cell.length_a   1.000
_cell.length_b   1.000
_cell.length_c   1.000
_cell.angle_alpha   90.00
_cell.angle_beta   90.00
_cell.angle_gamma   90.00
#
_symmetry.space_group_name_H-M   'P 1'
#
loop_
_entity.id
_entity.type
_entity.pdbx_description
1 polymer ?
#
loop_
_entity_poly.entity_id
_entity_poly.type
_entity_poly.pdbx_seq_one_letter_code
_entity_poly.pdbx_strand_id
1 'polypeptide(L)'
;MPDKTKKQNEPKEKGYTIQALKRANSIALKANKKAYIFYILISLFMTINTYIGLWSAEYTVTSAYNLFMKNSEFMPVLIGISAFAVSNLIFNFIGMGNNMLRNRLMLDVTYYFENNLNDKLSSIKWDYYESNETYLKIHEVRTNSLGKVQGFIGNIVGYITTVPRAAIYCYFLFRISPIFVLIYFVLMTFCNFGGSKMFKKTQKLWEEAQPYSQKQNYFFGMCGDKITHQEYKFNRLYKYTADKWEDAYNKEYKIRLKIFKNYEIILQTARIINNIPYISMLIFISYEIAMGRLEMGFLFMANSLLNQVLDTFVGTFYMIAGNRVDSKFIKSYDEICELENAPIPNDTIVHSDIKLENIEYNYPQSEHKALDNLCFNIKKGEKIAVVGVNGSGKTTCTNLLLSLTDNYSGSITDGDTGKKIDLSKSVSCILQDFAQYQMTVKENIEAGFTDKQFTDNEIIEILDEVGLKEIILDFEKGINTPLGQLENGIELSKGQWQRLAIARLLANPETKLWILDEPTAYLDPIAEIEIYNMIYELAGDRTVLFISHRLGFAKKADRIVLFDKGHIEEEGTHDELIKQKGIYAEMYSNQEKWYKNKEIEDVA
;
A
#
# COMPACT_ATOMS: atom_id res chain seq x y z
N MET A 1 -29.39 4.72 -19.37
CA MET A 1 -29.98 5.49 -18.26
C MET A 1 -29.29 4.99 -17.00
N PRO A 2 -28.54 5.80 -16.25
CA PRO A 2 -27.90 5.31 -15.03
C PRO A 2 -28.94 5.20 -13.91
N ASP A 3 -28.90 4.06 -13.25
CA ASP A 3 -29.79 3.62 -12.18
C ASP A 3 -29.69 4.55 -10.95
N LYS A 4 -30.83 5.06 -10.52
CA LYS A 4 -30.97 6.03 -9.42
C LYS A 4 -31.21 5.36 -8.05
N THR A 5 -30.75 4.15 -7.84
CA THR A 5 -30.98 3.44 -6.58
C THR A 5 -29.71 2.92 -5.96
N LYS A 6 -29.03 3.78 -5.19
CA LYS A 6 -28.33 3.43 -3.94
C LYS A 6 -27.61 4.68 -3.40
N LYS A 7 -28.36 5.68 -2.93
CA LYS A 7 -27.84 6.53 -1.85
C LYS A 7 -27.83 5.68 -0.57
N GLN A 8 -26.86 4.82 -0.40
CA GLN A 8 -26.52 4.31 0.92
C GLN A 8 -26.15 5.50 1.80
N ASN A 9 -26.73 5.51 3.01
CA ASN A 9 -26.47 6.50 4.06
C ASN A 9 -24.97 6.53 4.38
N GLU A 10 -24.21 7.39 3.70
CA GLU A 10 -22.86 7.71 4.12
C GLU A 10 -22.91 8.25 5.55
N PRO A 11 -22.22 7.62 6.52
CA PRO A 11 -22.14 8.15 7.87
C PRO A 11 -21.58 9.56 7.77
N LYS A 12 -22.26 10.54 8.41
CA LYS A 12 -21.91 11.95 8.38
C LYS A 12 -20.39 12.09 8.58
N GLU A 13 -19.66 12.62 7.61
CA GLU A 13 -18.18 12.81 7.57
C GLU A 13 -17.56 13.31 8.89
N LYS A 14 -18.32 14.02 9.72
CA LYS A 14 -17.89 14.51 11.04
C LYS A 14 -17.57 13.39 12.04
N GLY A 15 -18.26 12.24 11.98
CA GLY A 15 -18.03 11.14 12.92
C GLY A 15 -16.71 10.40 12.66
N TYR A 16 -16.35 10.29 11.40
CA TYR A 16 -15.18 9.50 11.01
C TYR A 16 -13.83 10.17 11.34
N THR A 17 -13.74 11.51 11.29
CA THR A 17 -12.52 12.24 11.67
C THR A 17 -12.09 11.96 13.11
N ILE A 18 -13.05 11.84 14.04
CA ILE A 18 -12.77 11.50 15.45
C ILE A 18 -12.29 10.05 15.56
N GLN A 19 -12.89 9.13 14.79
CA GLN A 19 -12.45 7.72 14.75
C GLN A 19 -11.04 7.61 14.20
N ALA A 20 -10.71 8.33 13.13
CA ALA A 20 -9.37 8.38 12.55
C ALA A 20 -8.32 8.92 13.56
N LEU A 21 -8.65 9.97 14.32
CA LEU A 21 -7.79 10.45 15.40
C LEU A 21 -7.58 9.38 16.49
N LYS A 22 -8.65 8.70 16.92
CA LYS A 22 -8.55 7.60 17.90
C LYS A 22 -7.69 6.45 17.37
N ARG A 23 -7.86 6.11 16.08
CA ARG A 23 -7.09 5.04 15.43
C ARG A 23 -5.61 5.39 15.37
N ALA A 24 -5.25 6.58 14.89
CA ALA A 24 -3.88 7.07 14.85
C ALA A 24 -3.24 7.11 16.25
N ASN A 25 -3.99 7.57 17.26
CA ASN A 25 -3.55 7.55 18.66
C ASN A 25 -3.28 6.13 19.15
N SER A 26 -4.16 5.17 18.83
CA SER A 26 -3.97 3.75 19.17
C SER A 26 -2.72 3.18 18.52
N ILE A 27 -2.47 3.49 17.25
CA ILE A 27 -1.27 3.07 16.52
C ILE A 27 -0.02 3.62 17.20
N ALA A 28 0.03 4.91 17.53
CA ALA A 28 1.16 5.53 18.22
C ALA A 28 1.46 4.89 19.58
N LEU A 29 0.40 4.62 20.38
CA LEU A 29 0.53 3.96 21.68
C LEU A 29 1.03 2.52 21.57
N LYS A 30 0.62 1.79 20.55
CA LYS A 30 1.05 0.40 20.31
C LYS A 30 2.47 0.36 19.74
N ALA A 31 2.83 1.28 18.86
CA ALA A 31 4.16 1.36 18.26
C ALA A 31 5.23 1.67 19.32
N ASN A 32 5.09 2.76 20.07
CA ASN A 32 6.00 3.11 21.15
C ASN A 32 5.34 4.04 22.19
N LYS A 33 4.69 3.45 23.19
CA LYS A 33 3.98 4.19 24.25
C LYS A 33 4.88 5.18 24.99
N LYS A 34 6.12 4.79 25.33
CA LYS A 34 7.04 5.64 26.09
C LYS A 34 7.45 6.87 25.28
N ALA A 35 7.92 6.67 24.04
CA ALA A 35 8.32 7.76 23.16
C ALA A 35 7.16 8.73 22.89
N TYR A 36 5.95 8.21 22.69
CA TYR A 36 4.77 9.03 22.42
C TYR A 36 4.38 9.91 23.62
N ILE A 37 4.35 9.35 24.83
CA ILE A 37 4.05 10.11 26.05
C ILE A 37 5.14 11.17 26.30
N PHE A 38 6.42 10.82 26.14
CA PHE A 38 7.51 11.78 26.29
C PHE A 38 7.43 12.91 25.25
N TYR A 39 7.08 12.59 24.01
CA TYR A 39 6.88 13.59 22.96
C TYR A 39 5.76 14.60 23.34
N ILE A 40 4.64 14.11 23.89
CA ILE A 40 3.55 14.97 24.38
C ILE A 40 4.03 15.85 25.54
N LEU A 41 4.70 15.25 26.54
CA LEU A 41 5.15 15.98 27.72
C LEU A 41 6.17 17.08 27.38
N ILE A 42 7.15 16.77 26.54
CA ILE A 42 8.15 17.76 26.09
C ILE A 42 7.46 18.86 25.27
N SER A 43 6.54 18.49 24.38
CA SER A 43 5.79 19.48 23.58
C SER A 43 4.93 20.39 24.45
N LEU A 44 4.32 19.87 25.52
CA LEU A 44 3.62 20.67 26.53
C LEU A 44 4.58 21.58 27.30
N PHE A 45 5.74 21.05 27.72
CA PHE A 45 6.75 21.86 28.40
C PHE A 45 7.22 23.04 27.52
N MET A 46 7.40 22.84 26.24
CA MET A 46 7.76 23.91 25.30
C MET A 46 6.71 25.03 25.23
N THR A 47 5.44 24.77 25.57
CA THR A 47 4.42 25.84 25.64
C THR A 47 4.65 26.78 26.82
N ILE A 48 5.22 26.29 27.91
CA ILE A 48 5.58 27.12 29.10
C ILE A 48 6.66 28.12 28.70
N ASN A 49 7.61 27.72 27.88
CA ASN A 49 8.66 28.61 27.41
C ASN A 49 8.12 29.80 26.60
N THR A 50 6.99 29.63 25.93
CA THR A 50 6.29 30.75 25.26
C THR A 50 5.88 31.84 26.25
N TYR A 51 5.40 31.44 27.46
CA TYR A 51 5.09 32.38 28.52
C TYR A 51 6.34 33.15 28.99
N ILE A 52 7.44 32.44 29.25
CA ILE A 52 8.71 33.03 29.69
C ILE A 52 9.25 34.00 28.64
N GLY A 53 9.19 33.63 27.35
CA GLY A 53 9.62 34.48 26.23
C GLY A 53 8.82 35.79 26.13
N LEU A 54 7.49 35.75 26.26
CA LEU A 54 6.64 36.93 26.25
C LEU A 54 6.87 37.82 27.46
N TRP A 55 6.96 37.24 28.65
CA TRP A 55 7.21 37.95 29.88
C TRP A 55 8.60 38.61 29.88
N SER A 56 9.64 37.90 29.52
CA SER A 56 11.01 38.43 29.48
C SER A 56 11.18 39.58 28.49
N ALA A 57 10.47 39.50 27.32
CA ALA A 57 10.46 40.57 26.34
C ALA A 57 9.78 41.84 26.89
N GLU A 58 8.61 41.69 27.51
CA GLU A 58 7.88 42.77 28.20
C GLU A 58 8.79 43.43 29.27
N TYR A 59 9.35 42.63 30.17
CA TYR A 59 10.19 43.08 31.29
C TYR A 59 11.45 43.81 30.80
N THR A 60 12.13 43.27 29.76
CA THR A 60 13.35 43.88 29.21
C THR A 60 13.08 45.26 28.66
N VAL A 61 12.01 45.42 27.84
CA VAL A 61 11.68 46.71 27.23
C VAL A 61 11.24 47.73 28.24
N THR A 62 10.44 47.33 29.23
CA THR A 62 10.01 48.19 30.32
C THR A 62 11.20 48.67 31.17
N SER A 63 12.11 47.76 31.53
CA SER A 63 13.31 48.08 32.30
C SER A 63 14.26 49.01 31.55
N ALA A 64 14.42 48.78 30.22
CA ALA A 64 15.23 49.65 29.37
C ALA A 64 14.65 51.07 29.27
N TYR A 65 13.32 51.18 29.14
CA TYR A 65 12.63 52.48 29.14
C TYR A 65 12.80 53.21 30.46
N ASN A 66 12.64 52.52 31.60
CA ASN A 66 12.85 53.10 32.95
C ASN A 66 14.30 53.55 33.18
N LEU A 67 15.27 52.82 32.68
CA LEU A 67 16.70 53.20 32.70
C LEU A 67 16.91 54.48 31.86
N PHE A 68 16.34 54.53 30.64
CA PHE A 68 16.45 55.71 29.80
C PHE A 68 15.85 56.99 30.46
N MET A 69 14.75 56.82 31.18
CA MET A 69 14.12 57.91 31.98
C MET A 69 14.86 58.22 33.27
N LYS A 70 16.00 57.57 33.55
CA LYS A 70 16.82 57.70 34.75
C LYS A 70 16.08 57.32 36.05
N ASN A 71 15.06 56.47 35.95
CA ASN A 71 14.22 56.03 37.06
C ASN A 71 14.68 54.65 37.66
N SER A 72 15.69 54.00 37.08
CA SER A 72 16.15 52.69 37.52
C SER A 72 17.65 52.44 37.20
N GLU A 73 18.21 51.38 37.78
CA GLU A 73 19.56 50.88 37.55
C GLU A 73 19.63 50.01 36.29
N PHE A 74 20.82 49.66 35.80
CA PHE A 74 21.04 48.83 34.65
C PHE A 74 20.72 47.33 34.89
N MET A 75 20.81 46.89 36.16
CA MET A 75 20.65 45.47 36.54
C MET A 75 19.30 44.84 36.07
N PRO A 76 18.14 45.48 36.19
CA PRO A 76 16.87 44.93 35.68
C PRO A 76 16.88 44.64 34.17
N VAL A 77 17.53 45.50 33.38
CA VAL A 77 17.67 45.29 31.95
C VAL A 77 18.50 44.03 31.64
N LEU A 78 19.61 43.86 32.38
CA LEU A 78 20.49 42.70 32.24
C LEU A 78 19.75 41.41 32.63
N ILE A 79 18.92 41.43 33.69
CA ILE A 79 18.10 40.28 34.10
C ILE A 79 17.11 39.91 32.98
N GLY A 80 16.44 40.89 32.41
CA GLY A 80 15.48 40.65 31.32
C GLY A 80 16.12 40.05 30.08
N ILE A 81 17.26 40.63 29.63
CA ILE A 81 18.02 40.12 28.49
C ILE A 81 18.53 38.69 28.77
N SER A 82 19.06 38.45 29.99
CA SER A 82 19.55 37.12 30.37
C SER A 82 18.41 36.08 30.39
N ALA A 83 17.25 36.42 30.93
CA ALA A 83 16.08 35.55 30.95
C ALA A 83 15.61 35.21 29.53
N PHE A 84 15.59 36.20 28.65
CA PHE A 84 15.24 36.00 27.21
C PHE A 84 16.25 35.11 26.51
N ALA A 85 17.54 35.33 26.68
CA ALA A 85 18.61 34.55 26.10
C ALA A 85 18.58 33.09 26.57
N VAL A 86 18.47 32.88 27.89
CA VAL A 86 18.36 31.54 28.49
C VAL A 86 17.11 30.81 28.02
N SER A 87 15.95 31.49 27.95
CA SER A 87 14.71 30.94 27.43
C SER A 87 14.88 30.46 25.98
N ASN A 88 15.50 31.25 25.10
CA ASN A 88 15.75 30.85 23.70
C ASN A 88 16.72 29.68 23.59
N LEU A 89 17.80 29.65 24.41
CA LEU A 89 18.74 28.52 24.44
C LEU A 89 18.03 27.23 24.85
N ILE A 90 17.28 27.27 25.98
CA ILE A 90 16.48 26.13 26.45
C ILE A 90 15.50 25.65 25.36
N PHE A 91 14.80 26.59 24.71
CA PHE A 91 13.85 26.26 23.63
C PHE A 91 14.54 25.52 22.48
N ASN A 92 15.70 25.99 22.04
CA ASN A 92 16.43 25.38 20.93
C ASN A 92 16.93 23.97 21.29
N PHE A 93 17.54 23.78 22.48
CA PHE A 93 18.04 22.47 22.92
C PHE A 93 16.91 21.46 23.15
N ILE A 94 15.84 21.86 23.84
CA ILE A 94 14.68 20.99 24.06
C ILE A 94 13.96 20.75 22.75
N GLY A 95 13.85 21.74 21.85
CA GLY A 95 13.27 21.61 20.52
C GLY A 95 14.01 20.59 19.67
N MET A 96 15.35 20.60 19.71
CA MET A 96 16.17 19.58 19.03
C MET A 96 15.85 18.17 19.59
N GLY A 97 15.85 18.00 20.91
CA GLY A 97 15.49 16.73 21.55
C GLY A 97 14.07 16.26 21.20
N ASN A 98 13.12 17.19 21.18
CA ASN A 98 11.73 16.90 20.79
C ASN A 98 11.60 16.44 19.33
N ASN A 99 12.36 17.06 18.42
CA ASN A 99 12.38 16.67 17.02
C ASN A 99 13.02 15.27 16.82
N MET A 100 14.11 14.97 17.54
CA MET A 100 14.73 13.64 17.54
C MET A 100 13.75 12.58 18.05
N LEU A 101 13.06 12.86 19.15
CA LEU A 101 12.08 11.94 19.74
C LEU A 101 10.88 11.73 18.80
N ARG A 102 10.40 12.80 18.15
CA ARG A 102 9.35 12.71 17.13
C ARG A 102 9.79 11.83 15.98
N ASN A 103 10.98 12.04 15.43
CA ASN A 103 11.47 11.27 14.29
C ASN A 103 11.62 9.79 14.65
N ARG A 104 12.14 9.47 15.86
CA ARG A 104 12.19 8.10 16.35
C ARG A 104 10.79 7.48 16.46
N LEU A 105 9.85 8.20 17.06
CA LEU A 105 8.46 7.74 17.15
C LEU A 105 7.87 7.46 15.76
N MET A 106 8.15 8.32 14.75
CA MET A 106 7.64 8.11 13.39
C MET A 106 8.24 6.88 12.73
N LEU A 107 9.51 6.54 13.00
CA LEU A 107 10.12 5.28 12.53
C LEU A 107 9.46 4.07 13.21
N ASP A 108 9.23 4.12 14.53
CA ASP A 108 8.53 3.04 15.25
C ASP A 108 7.09 2.86 14.75
N VAL A 109 6.40 3.96 14.42
CA VAL A 109 5.06 3.95 13.81
C VAL A 109 5.10 3.36 12.41
N THR A 110 6.11 3.69 11.60
CA THR A 110 6.30 3.10 10.27
C THR A 110 6.42 1.59 10.37
N TYR A 111 7.34 1.10 11.19
CA TYR A 111 7.54 -0.33 11.40
C TYR A 111 6.24 -1.04 11.84
N TYR A 112 5.59 -0.49 12.87
CA TYR A 112 4.34 -1.07 13.38
C TYR A 112 3.22 -1.11 12.33
N PHE A 113 3.07 -0.02 11.57
CA PHE A 113 2.02 0.10 10.54
C PHE A 113 2.27 -0.86 9.37
N GLU A 114 3.49 -0.85 8.83
CA GLU A 114 3.85 -1.69 7.69
C GLU A 114 3.83 -3.18 8.04
N ASN A 115 4.33 -3.55 9.21
CA ASN A 115 4.28 -4.94 9.67
C ASN A 115 2.84 -5.44 9.80
N ASN A 116 1.96 -4.68 10.48
CA ASN A 116 0.55 -5.07 10.60
C ASN A 116 -0.18 -5.09 9.25
N LEU A 117 0.16 -4.18 8.34
CA LEU A 117 -0.42 -4.19 7.00
C LEU A 117 0.05 -5.41 6.21
N ASN A 118 1.33 -5.74 6.27
CA ASN A 118 1.89 -6.93 5.60
C ASN A 118 1.27 -8.21 6.15
N ASP A 119 1.19 -8.36 7.49
CA ASP A 119 0.53 -9.50 8.14
C ASP A 119 -0.93 -9.63 7.68
N LYS A 120 -1.63 -8.50 7.57
CA LYS A 120 -3.01 -8.50 7.10
C LYS A 120 -3.12 -8.87 5.62
N LEU A 121 -2.31 -8.26 4.76
CA LEU A 121 -2.33 -8.54 3.31
C LEU A 121 -1.92 -9.99 2.99
N SER A 122 -1.03 -10.59 3.77
CA SER A 122 -0.65 -12.00 3.60
C SER A 122 -1.75 -12.96 4.05
N SER A 123 -2.66 -12.53 4.92
CA SER A 123 -3.70 -13.38 5.51
C SER A 123 -5.09 -13.25 4.88
N ILE A 124 -5.35 -12.22 4.06
CA ILE A 124 -6.68 -12.04 3.45
C ILE A 124 -6.95 -13.03 2.32
N LYS A 125 -8.24 -13.30 2.05
CA LYS A 125 -8.68 -14.15 0.95
C LYS A 125 -8.22 -13.60 -0.41
N TRP A 126 -7.85 -14.50 -1.31
CA TRP A 126 -7.43 -14.16 -2.67
C TRP A 126 -8.51 -13.42 -3.47
N ASP A 127 -9.79 -13.76 -3.27
CA ASP A 127 -10.93 -13.15 -3.95
C ASP A 127 -10.94 -11.61 -3.86
N TYR A 128 -10.34 -11.05 -2.81
CA TYR A 128 -10.20 -9.60 -2.64
C TYR A 128 -9.19 -8.98 -3.62
N TYR A 129 -8.18 -9.73 -4.05
CA TYR A 129 -7.23 -9.29 -5.08
C TYR A 129 -7.82 -9.33 -6.49
N GLU A 130 -8.79 -10.19 -6.75
CA GLU A 130 -9.53 -10.27 -8.02
C GLU A 130 -10.54 -9.12 -8.18
N SER A 131 -10.97 -8.51 -7.08
CA SER A 131 -11.85 -7.34 -7.10
C SER A 131 -11.07 -6.07 -7.41
N ASN A 132 -11.31 -5.44 -8.56
CA ASN A 132 -10.68 -4.18 -8.95
C ASN A 132 -10.85 -3.08 -7.89
N GLU A 133 -12.00 -2.99 -7.22
CA GLU A 133 -12.26 -1.98 -6.18
C GLU A 133 -11.35 -2.21 -4.97
N THR A 134 -11.27 -3.45 -4.49
CA THR A 134 -10.45 -3.80 -3.32
C THR A 134 -8.96 -3.69 -3.65
N TYR A 135 -8.53 -4.14 -4.83
CA TYR A 135 -7.15 -4.00 -5.29
C TYR A 135 -6.69 -2.54 -5.32
N LEU A 136 -7.51 -1.64 -5.85
CA LEU A 136 -7.22 -0.19 -5.85
C LEU A 136 -7.13 0.39 -4.43
N LYS A 137 -8.00 -0.06 -3.51
CA LYS A 137 -7.92 0.33 -2.09
C LYS A 137 -6.63 -0.16 -1.43
N ILE A 138 -6.23 -1.41 -1.67
CA ILE A 138 -4.96 -1.96 -1.16
C ILE A 138 -3.79 -1.10 -1.66
N HIS A 139 -3.77 -0.77 -2.95
CA HIS A 139 -2.73 0.08 -3.52
C HIS A 139 -2.72 1.50 -2.91
N GLU A 140 -3.90 2.11 -2.71
CA GLU A 140 -4.03 3.43 -2.07
C GLU A 140 -3.50 3.40 -0.63
N VAL A 141 -3.83 2.36 0.14
CA VAL A 141 -3.38 2.23 1.53
C VAL A 141 -1.88 2.04 1.61
N ARG A 142 -1.29 1.19 0.79
CA ARG A 142 0.16 0.98 0.75
C ARG A 142 0.93 2.26 0.43
N THR A 143 0.41 3.10 -0.47
CA THR A 143 1.14 4.29 -0.95
C THR A 143 0.92 5.53 -0.09
N ASN A 144 -0.27 5.70 0.51
CA ASN A 144 -0.67 6.98 1.08
C ASN A 144 -0.97 6.96 2.59
N SER A 145 -1.45 5.84 3.14
CA SER A 145 -2.04 5.85 4.49
C SER A 145 -1.01 6.07 5.60
N LEU A 146 0.21 5.56 5.47
CA LEU A 146 1.26 5.75 6.48
C LEU A 146 1.54 7.24 6.76
N GLY A 147 1.79 8.03 5.70
CA GLY A 147 2.04 9.46 5.84
C GLY A 147 0.86 10.23 6.48
N LYS A 148 -0.37 9.76 6.24
CA LYS A 148 -1.57 10.34 6.85
C LYS A 148 -1.67 9.96 8.34
N VAL A 149 -1.38 8.72 8.73
CA VAL A 149 -1.31 8.30 10.14
C VAL A 149 -0.31 9.15 10.90
N GLN A 150 0.89 9.34 10.36
CA GLN A 150 1.92 10.19 10.96
C GLN A 150 1.45 11.64 11.10
N GLY A 151 0.76 12.18 10.09
CA GLY A 151 0.15 13.51 10.12
C GLY A 151 -0.89 13.64 11.24
N PHE A 152 -1.76 12.64 11.41
CA PHE A 152 -2.75 12.62 12.50
C PHE A 152 -2.10 12.60 13.88
N ILE A 153 -1.03 11.83 14.07
CA ILE A 153 -0.27 11.78 15.34
C ILE A 153 0.31 13.17 15.66
N GLY A 154 0.92 13.83 14.67
CA GLY A 154 1.41 15.19 14.82
C GLY A 154 0.30 16.18 15.18
N ASN A 155 -0.87 16.06 14.54
CA ASN A 155 -2.02 16.91 14.80
C ASN A 155 -2.63 16.68 16.19
N ILE A 156 -2.63 15.45 16.72
CA ILE A 156 -3.08 15.16 18.10
C ILE A 156 -2.21 15.93 19.10
N VAL A 157 -0.88 15.86 18.96
CA VAL A 157 0.04 16.60 19.82
C VAL A 157 -0.14 18.11 19.64
N GLY A 158 -0.35 18.55 18.40
CA GLY A 158 -0.71 19.94 18.08
C GLY A 158 -1.97 20.42 18.82
N TYR A 159 -3.04 19.64 18.85
CA TYR A 159 -4.28 20.01 19.60
C TYR A 159 -4.02 20.07 21.12
N ILE A 160 -3.28 19.10 21.66
CA ILE A 160 -2.95 19.08 23.10
C ILE A 160 -2.14 20.31 23.49
N THR A 161 -1.21 20.76 22.66
CA THR A 161 -0.35 21.93 22.95
C THR A 161 -1.05 23.26 22.65
N THR A 162 -2.06 23.29 21.78
CA THR A 162 -2.81 24.48 21.43
C THR A 162 -3.63 25.03 22.62
N VAL A 163 -4.22 24.13 23.43
CA VAL A 163 -5.06 24.55 24.57
C VAL A 163 -4.28 25.39 25.60
N PRO A 164 -3.16 24.91 26.18
CA PRO A 164 -2.39 25.73 27.13
C PRO A 164 -1.80 26.99 26.48
N ARG A 165 -1.41 26.93 25.20
CA ARG A 165 -0.91 28.10 24.47
C ARG A 165 -1.99 29.16 24.31
N ALA A 166 -3.21 28.78 23.96
CA ALA A 166 -4.35 29.69 23.89
C ALA A 166 -4.66 30.30 25.26
N ALA A 167 -4.57 29.53 26.34
CA ALA A 167 -4.75 30.06 27.70
C ALA A 167 -3.69 31.11 28.06
N ILE A 168 -2.43 30.92 27.71
CA ILE A 168 -1.34 31.90 27.90
C ILE A 168 -1.67 33.18 27.12
N TYR A 169 -2.10 33.06 25.86
CA TYR A 169 -2.45 34.25 25.06
C TYR A 169 -3.65 35.00 25.63
N CYS A 170 -4.69 34.30 26.05
CA CYS A 170 -5.85 34.92 26.70
C CYS A 170 -5.45 35.65 28.00
N TYR A 171 -4.54 35.09 28.78
CA TYR A 171 -4.02 35.74 29.99
C TYR A 171 -3.34 37.07 29.68
N PHE A 172 -2.42 37.11 28.72
CA PHE A 172 -1.74 38.35 28.33
C PHE A 172 -2.70 39.38 27.71
N LEU A 173 -3.63 38.94 26.83
CA LEU A 173 -4.65 39.81 26.28
C LEU A 173 -5.56 40.42 27.38
N PHE A 174 -5.91 39.61 28.38
CA PHE A 174 -6.74 40.06 29.50
C PHE A 174 -6.03 41.13 30.35
N ARG A 175 -4.71 41.02 30.51
CA ARG A 175 -3.89 42.03 31.20
C ARG A 175 -3.92 43.40 30.50
N ILE A 176 -4.06 43.40 29.16
CA ILE A 176 -4.16 44.62 28.36
C ILE A 176 -5.59 45.16 28.46
N SER A 177 -6.57 44.40 28.06
CA SER A 177 -7.99 44.70 28.20
C SER A 177 -8.84 43.45 27.93
N PRO A 178 -9.84 43.11 28.77
CA PRO A 178 -10.76 41.98 28.53
C PRO A 178 -11.59 42.15 27.25
N ILE A 179 -11.79 43.38 26.76
CA ILE A 179 -12.51 43.64 25.53
C ILE A 179 -11.80 43.03 24.32
N PHE A 180 -10.47 43.08 24.27
CA PHE A 180 -9.71 42.47 23.18
C PHE A 180 -9.83 40.95 23.15
N VAL A 181 -9.93 40.29 24.29
CA VAL A 181 -10.19 38.82 24.35
C VAL A 181 -11.51 38.50 23.65
N LEU A 182 -12.57 39.27 23.93
CA LEU A 182 -13.87 39.08 23.32
C LEU A 182 -13.84 39.36 21.80
N ILE A 183 -13.21 40.47 21.38
CA ILE A 183 -13.07 40.83 19.95
C ILE A 183 -12.36 39.73 19.19
N TYR A 184 -11.23 39.23 19.70
CA TYR A 184 -10.49 38.15 19.06
C TYR A 184 -11.29 36.84 18.98
N PHE A 185 -12.00 36.49 20.04
CA PHE A 185 -12.84 35.28 20.04
C PHE A 185 -13.95 35.36 18.97
N VAL A 186 -14.63 36.48 18.84
CA VAL A 186 -15.67 36.70 17.84
C VAL A 186 -15.10 36.66 16.42
N LEU A 187 -13.99 37.36 16.17
CA LEU A 187 -13.35 37.40 14.87
C LEU A 187 -12.84 36.04 14.43
N MET A 188 -12.21 35.28 15.35
CA MET A 188 -11.71 33.93 15.08
C MET A 188 -12.84 32.96 14.76
N THR A 189 -13.97 33.06 15.47
CA THR A 189 -15.15 32.26 15.18
C THR A 189 -15.70 32.56 13.77
N PHE A 190 -15.75 33.84 13.39
CA PHE A 190 -16.17 34.25 12.05
C PHE A 190 -15.24 33.77 10.94
N CYS A 191 -13.93 33.93 11.12
CA CYS A 191 -12.90 33.42 10.17
C CYS A 191 -12.99 31.92 9.99
N ASN A 192 -13.17 31.15 11.09
CA ASN A 192 -13.32 29.72 11.03
C ASN A 192 -14.57 29.26 10.26
N PHE A 193 -15.67 29.96 10.42
CA PHE A 193 -16.92 29.65 9.70
C PHE A 193 -16.80 29.90 8.19
N GLY A 194 -16.27 31.06 7.78
CA GLY A 194 -16.01 31.39 6.38
C GLY A 194 -15.00 30.45 5.73
N GLY A 195 -13.87 30.18 6.42
CA GLY A 195 -12.81 29.28 5.97
C GLY A 195 -13.30 27.85 5.77
N SER A 196 -14.17 27.33 6.64
CA SER A 196 -14.69 25.96 6.54
C SER A 196 -15.52 25.72 5.26
N LYS A 197 -16.30 26.71 4.82
CA LYS A 197 -17.09 26.64 3.58
C LYS A 197 -16.18 26.62 2.34
N MET A 198 -15.16 27.47 2.34
CA MET A 198 -14.22 27.56 1.23
C MET A 198 -13.30 26.33 1.15
N PHE A 199 -12.95 25.75 2.30
CA PHE A 199 -12.18 24.53 2.38
C PHE A 199 -12.91 23.32 1.76
N LYS A 200 -14.22 23.16 2.03
CA LYS A 200 -15.02 22.12 1.37
C LYS A 200 -15.02 22.25 -0.16
N LYS A 201 -15.03 23.49 -0.67
CA LYS A 201 -14.92 23.74 -2.11
C LYS A 201 -13.56 23.33 -2.64
N THR A 202 -12.51 23.61 -1.91
CA THR A 202 -11.13 23.24 -2.27
C THR A 202 -10.93 21.72 -2.24
N GLN A 203 -11.55 21.01 -1.28
CA GLN A 203 -11.54 19.55 -1.21
C GLN A 203 -12.11 18.91 -2.49
N LYS A 204 -13.26 19.38 -2.97
CA LYS A 204 -13.84 18.89 -4.22
C LYS A 204 -12.90 19.08 -5.42
N LEU A 205 -12.16 20.18 -5.45
CA LEU A 205 -11.15 20.42 -6.49
C LEU A 205 -9.98 19.41 -6.39
N TRP A 206 -9.57 19.00 -5.19
CA TRP A 206 -8.57 17.94 -5.02
C TRP A 206 -9.06 16.60 -5.55
N GLU A 207 -10.31 16.24 -5.29
CA GLU A 207 -10.92 15.01 -5.82
C GLU A 207 -11.02 15.05 -7.34
N GLU A 208 -11.37 16.21 -7.92
CA GLU A 208 -11.40 16.44 -9.37
C GLU A 208 -10.01 16.36 -10.01
N ALA A 209 -8.93 16.74 -9.30
CA ALA A 209 -7.56 16.69 -9.79
C ALA A 209 -6.96 15.27 -9.78
N GLN A 210 -7.40 14.40 -8.87
CA GLN A 210 -6.80 13.07 -8.64
C GLN A 210 -6.73 12.17 -9.88
N PRO A 211 -7.77 12.04 -10.75
CA PRO A 211 -7.68 11.23 -11.96
C PRO A 211 -6.60 11.71 -12.94
N TYR A 212 -6.35 13.00 -12.99
CA TYR A 212 -5.31 13.55 -13.87
C TYR A 212 -3.91 13.29 -13.31
N SER A 213 -3.74 13.38 -12.00
CA SER A 213 -2.49 12.99 -11.32
C SER A 213 -2.15 11.51 -11.54
N GLN A 214 -3.14 10.63 -11.44
CA GLN A 214 -2.97 9.19 -11.74
C GLN A 214 -2.52 8.96 -13.18
N LYS A 215 -3.13 9.64 -14.16
CA LYS A 215 -2.72 9.57 -15.57
C LYS A 215 -1.29 10.04 -15.79
N GLN A 216 -0.88 11.14 -15.14
CA GLN A 216 0.50 11.61 -15.21
C GLN A 216 1.48 10.57 -14.68
N ASN A 217 1.21 9.99 -13.50
CA ASN A 217 2.05 8.96 -12.91
C ASN A 217 2.16 7.72 -13.82
N TYR A 218 1.05 7.32 -14.46
CA TYR A 218 1.05 6.21 -15.40
C TYR A 218 1.95 6.47 -16.62
N PHE A 219 1.77 7.61 -17.30
CA PHE A 219 2.58 7.93 -18.48
C PHE A 219 4.06 8.17 -18.13
N PHE A 220 4.34 8.74 -16.95
CA PHE A 220 5.70 8.91 -16.46
C PHE A 220 6.35 7.55 -16.11
N GLY A 221 5.57 6.65 -15.49
CA GLY A 221 6.03 5.30 -15.13
C GLY A 221 6.45 4.46 -16.34
N MET A 222 5.76 4.61 -17.49
CA MET A 222 6.12 3.90 -18.74
C MET A 222 7.56 4.15 -19.19
N CYS A 223 8.13 5.30 -18.85
CA CYS A 223 9.52 5.63 -19.19
C CYS A 223 10.54 4.94 -18.27
N GLY A 224 10.15 4.55 -17.06
CA GLY A 224 11.04 3.98 -16.04
C GLY A 224 10.96 2.45 -15.90
N ASP A 225 9.93 1.82 -16.42
CA ASP A 225 9.75 0.38 -16.34
C ASP A 225 10.48 -0.35 -17.47
N LYS A 226 11.36 -1.31 -17.14
CA LYS A 226 12.23 -2.02 -18.09
C LYS A 226 11.45 -2.75 -19.18
N ILE A 227 10.33 -3.37 -18.83
CA ILE A 227 9.53 -4.19 -19.77
C ILE A 227 8.83 -3.27 -20.76
N THR A 228 8.10 -2.28 -20.27
CA THR A 228 7.39 -1.31 -21.10
C THR A 228 8.33 -0.44 -21.93
N HIS A 229 9.54 -0.16 -21.41
CA HIS A 229 10.51 0.72 -22.07
C HIS A 229 11.02 0.15 -23.42
N GLN A 230 11.10 -1.16 -23.58
CA GLN A 230 11.49 -1.77 -24.84
C GLN A 230 10.50 -1.42 -25.95
N GLU A 231 9.21 -1.65 -25.72
CA GLU A 231 8.16 -1.30 -26.68
C GLU A 231 8.02 0.22 -26.85
N TYR A 232 8.12 0.95 -25.75
CA TYR A 232 8.13 2.40 -25.72
C TYR A 232 9.18 2.99 -26.67
N LYS A 233 10.42 2.47 -26.60
CA LYS A 233 11.54 2.89 -27.44
C LYS A 233 11.38 2.43 -28.89
N PHE A 234 11.01 1.16 -29.11
CA PHE A 234 10.85 0.59 -30.43
C PHE A 234 9.73 1.28 -31.21
N ASN A 235 8.57 1.50 -30.59
CA ASN A 235 7.42 2.16 -31.21
C ASN A 235 7.53 3.69 -31.22
N ARG A 236 8.65 4.28 -30.75
CA ARG A 236 8.91 5.72 -30.69
C ARG A 236 7.78 6.50 -29.99
N LEU A 237 7.24 5.95 -28.88
CA LEU A 237 6.09 6.49 -28.18
C LEU A 237 6.36 7.78 -27.41
N TYR A 238 7.61 8.24 -27.33
CA TYR A 238 8.04 9.37 -26.51
C TYR A 238 7.22 10.65 -26.75
N LYS A 239 6.93 11.00 -27.99
CA LYS A 239 6.12 12.17 -28.30
C LYS A 239 4.66 11.97 -27.92
N TYR A 240 4.10 10.82 -28.29
CA TYR A 240 2.71 10.48 -27.97
C TYR A 240 2.42 10.47 -26.47
N THR A 241 3.28 9.84 -25.69
CA THR A 241 3.13 9.79 -24.23
C THR A 241 3.42 11.12 -23.56
N ALA A 242 4.38 11.90 -24.08
CA ALA A 242 4.64 13.26 -23.62
C ALA A 242 3.41 14.17 -23.85
N ASP A 243 2.80 14.13 -25.04
CA ASP A 243 1.60 14.90 -25.34
C ASP A 243 0.43 14.51 -24.41
N LYS A 244 0.27 13.20 -24.13
CA LYS A 244 -0.74 12.70 -23.18
C LYS A 244 -0.47 13.10 -21.74
N TRP A 245 0.78 13.05 -21.31
CA TRP A 245 1.22 13.51 -20.02
C TRP A 245 0.98 15.02 -19.86
N GLU A 246 1.37 15.80 -20.87
CA GLU A 246 1.20 17.25 -20.88
C GLU A 246 -0.29 17.67 -20.85
N ASP A 247 -1.17 16.98 -21.59
CA ASP A 247 -2.61 17.20 -21.51
C ASP A 247 -3.16 16.96 -20.10
N ALA A 248 -2.77 15.84 -19.47
CA ALA A 248 -3.15 15.52 -18.11
C ALA A 248 -2.57 16.55 -17.12
N TYR A 249 -1.29 16.93 -17.28
CA TYR A 249 -0.62 17.94 -16.47
C TYR A 249 -1.35 19.30 -16.56
N ASN A 250 -1.65 19.76 -17.77
CA ASN A 250 -2.30 21.04 -17.98
C ASN A 250 -3.72 21.10 -17.38
N LYS A 251 -4.45 19.98 -17.39
CA LYS A 251 -5.76 19.86 -16.74
C LYS A 251 -5.61 19.93 -15.22
N GLU A 252 -4.69 19.14 -14.64
CA GLU A 252 -4.41 19.18 -13.21
C GLU A 252 -3.89 20.55 -12.78
N TYR A 253 -2.96 21.13 -13.53
CA TYR A 253 -2.36 22.45 -13.25
C TYR A 253 -3.42 23.54 -13.10
N LYS A 254 -4.40 23.61 -14.02
CA LYS A 254 -5.50 24.56 -13.94
C LYS A 254 -6.33 24.39 -12.65
N ILE A 255 -6.54 23.15 -12.23
CA ILE A 255 -7.27 22.85 -10.99
C ILE A 255 -6.41 23.21 -9.78
N ARG A 256 -5.14 22.86 -9.78
CA ARG A 256 -4.17 23.20 -8.69
C ARG A 256 -4.03 24.72 -8.52
N LEU A 257 -3.99 25.48 -9.61
CA LEU A 257 -3.99 26.95 -9.51
C LEU A 257 -5.24 27.48 -8.81
N LYS A 258 -6.44 26.92 -9.08
CA LYS A 258 -7.66 27.29 -8.36
C LYS A 258 -7.56 26.94 -6.88
N ILE A 259 -6.97 25.80 -6.55
CA ILE A 259 -6.72 25.37 -5.17
C ILE A 259 -5.81 26.38 -4.47
N PHE A 260 -4.65 26.70 -5.05
CA PHE A 260 -3.70 27.67 -4.47
C PHE A 260 -4.34 29.06 -4.32
N LYS A 261 -5.07 29.52 -5.33
CA LYS A 261 -5.80 30.78 -5.23
C LYS A 261 -6.81 30.79 -4.08
N ASN A 262 -7.54 29.69 -3.88
CA ASN A 262 -8.49 29.58 -2.76
C ASN A 262 -7.76 29.61 -1.42
N TYR A 263 -6.62 28.93 -1.29
CA TYR A 263 -5.79 28.96 -0.09
C TYR A 263 -5.28 30.37 0.21
N GLU A 264 -4.71 31.06 -0.79
CA GLU A 264 -4.23 32.42 -0.63
C GLU A 264 -5.35 33.40 -0.23
N ILE A 265 -6.51 33.27 -0.85
CA ILE A 265 -7.66 34.12 -0.47
C ILE A 265 -8.04 33.91 1.00
N ILE A 266 -8.09 32.65 1.47
CA ILE A 266 -8.39 32.33 2.87
C ILE A 266 -7.36 32.99 3.81
N LEU A 267 -6.05 32.75 3.52
CA LEU A 267 -4.94 33.27 4.31
C LEU A 267 -4.92 34.78 4.37
N GLN A 268 -4.99 35.43 3.21
CA GLN A 268 -4.92 36.91 3.14
C GLN A 268 -6.17 37.55 3.76
N THR A 269 -7.34 36.96 3.57
CA THR A 269 -8.56 37.43 4.23
C THR A 269 -8.44 37.34 5.75
N ALA A 270 -7.94 36.23 6.27
CA ALA A 270 -7.70 36.06 7.71
C ALA A 270 -6.69 37.09 8.25
N ARG A 271 -5.62 37.38 7.51
CA ARG A 271 -4.60 38.39 7.88
C ARG A 271 -5.17 39.79 7.86
N ILE A 272 -5.92 40.15 6.83
CA ILE A 272 -6.58 41.50 6.72
C ILE A 272 -7.56 41.73 7.87
N ILE A 273 -8.42 40.74 8.15
CA ILE A 273 -9.37 40.80 9.27
C ILE A 273 -8.64 40.94 10.61
N ASN A 274 -7.48 40.24 10.79
CA ASN A 274 -6.67 40.35 12.02
C ASN A 274 -5.97 41.71 12.15
N ASN A 275 -5.65 42.39 11.06
CA ASN A 275 -4.97 43.70 11.11
C ASN A 275 -5.83 44.79 11.77
N ILE A 276 -7.15 44.73 11.69
CA ILE A 276 -8.04 45.70 12.30
C ILE A 276 -7.92 45.72 13.83
N PRO A 277 -8.14 44.57 14.55
CA PRO A 277 -7.93 44.52 16.01
C PRO A 277 -6.46 44.72 16.39
N TYR A 278 -5.50 44.33 15.54
CA TYR A 278 -4.09 44.58 15.75
C TYR A 278 -3.80 46.09 15.87
N ILE A 279 -4.19 46.86 14.85
CA ILE A 279 -3.97 48.31 14.86
C ILE A 279 -4.76 48.99 16.00
N SER A 280 -5.99 48.57 16.23
CA SER A 280 -6.82 49.16 17.31
C SER A 280 -6.21 48.88 18.70
N MET A 281 -5.59 47.70 18.90
CA MET A 281 -4.93 47.37 20.13
C MET A 281 -3.61 48.14 20.31
N LEU A 282 -2.83 48.35 19.25
CA LEU A 282 -1.64 49.19 19.31
C LEU A 282 -1.97 50.63 19.68
N ILE A 283 -3.03 51.20 19.07
CA ILE A 283 -3.51 52.53 19.39
C ILE A 283 -3.96 52.60 20.86
N PHE A 284 -4.75 51.63 21.32
CA PHE A 284 -5.22 51.57 22.70
C PHE A 284 -4.05 51.48 23.70
N ILE A 285 -3.08 50.59 23.48
CA ILE A 285 -1.90 50.43 24.33
C ILE A 285 -1.10 51.73 24.36
N SER A 286 -0.87 52.35 23.18
CA SER A 286 -0.15 53.64 23.11
C SER A 286 -0.82 54.73 23.92
N TYR A 287 -2.18 54.80 23.88
CA TYR A 287 -2.96 55.74 24.67
C TYR A 287 -2.84 55.43 26.18
N GLU A 288 -2.95 54.17 26.62
CA GLU A 288 -2.85 53.78 28.02
C GLU A 288 -1.42 54.00 28.57
N ILE A 289 -0.38 53.84 27.75
CA ILE A 289 1.01 54.17 28.11
C ILE A 289 1.15 55.70 28.29
N ALA A 290 0.60 56.50 27.37
CA ALA A 290 0.63 57.97 27.48
C ALA A 290 -0.09 58.48 28.73
N MET A 291 -1.12 57.78 29.21
CA MET A 291 -1.82 58.05 30.46
C MET A 291 -1.12 57.49 31.70
N GLY A 292 -0.01 56.79 31.55
CA GLY A 292 0.73 56.20 32.64
C GLY A 292 0.09 54.97 33.29
N ARG A 293 -0.88 54.34 32.61
CA ARG A 293 -1.62 53.15 33.11
C ARG A 293 -1.00 51.81 32.70
N LEU A 294 -0.27 51.78 31.58
CA LEU A 294 0.46 50.60 31.12
C LEU A 294 1.93 50.93 30.93
N GLU A 295 2.76 49.92 31.08
CA GLU A 295 4.19 50.01 30.87
C GLU A 295 4.58 49.88 29.38
N MET A 296 5.72 50.44 28.98
CA MET A 296 6.20 50.46 27.60
C MET A 296 6.40 49.07 27.01
N GLY A 297 6.77 48.06 27.84
CA GLY A 297 6.96 46.68 27.43
C GLY A 297 5.72 46.02 26.83
N PHE A 298 4.53 46.48 27.21
CA PHE A 298 3.26 45.96 26.62
C PHE A 298 3.13 46.23 25.11
N LEU A 299 3.69 47.32 24.60
CA LEU A 299 3.66 47.60 23.16
C LEU A 299 4.47 46.58 22.38
N PHE A 300 5.65 46.21 22.89
CA PHE A 300 6.49 45.22 22.25
C PHE A 300 5.90 43.79 22.36
N MET A 301 5.43 43.43 23.56
CA MET A 301 4.75 42.15 23.79
C MET A 301 3.51 42.00 22.90
N ALA A 302 2.70 43.04 22.71
CA ALA A 302 1.50 43.01 21.89
C ALA A 302 1.79 42.63 20.44
N ASN A 303 2.85 43.16 19.85
CA ASN A 303 3.25 42.82 18.48
C ASN A 303 3.54 41.31 18.33
N SER A 304 4.31 40.73 19.24
CA SER A 304 4.61 39.29 19.23
C SER A 304 3.39 38.43 19.53
N LEU A 305 2.60 38.82 20.55
CA LEU A 305 1.41 38.09 20.98
C LEU A 305 0.36 37.95 19.85
N LEU A 306 0.06 39.04 19.14
CA LEU A 306 -0.99 39.08 18.13
C LEU A 306 -0.65 38.20 16.92
N ASN A 307 0.61 38.22 16.47
CA ASN A 307 1.05 37.33 15.39
C ASN A 307 0.95 35.85 15.83
N GLN A 308 1.37 35.50 17.04
CA GLN A 308 1.30 34.13 17.56
C GLN A 308 -0.15 33.64 17.75
N VAL A 309 -1.06 34.53 18.17
CA VAL A 309 -2.50 34.23 18.26
C VAL A 309 -3.03 33.87 16.88
N LEU A 310 -2.78 34.72 15.87
CA LEU A 310 -3.22 34.45 14.49
C LEU A 310 -2.69 33.11 13.95
N ASP A 311 -1.38 32.90 14.06
CA ASP A 311 -0.74 31.67 13.56
C ASP A 311 -1.30 30.42 14.23
N THR A 312 -1.56 30.48 15.55
CA THR A 312 -2.14 29.36 16.32
C THR A 312 -3.56 29.02 15.83
N PHE A 313 -4.40 30.03 15.60
CA PHE A 313 -5.76 29.82 15.14
C PHE A 313 -5.82 29.35 13.68
N VAL A 314 -5.04 29.97 12.79
CA VAL A 314 -4.95 29.58 11.39
C VAL A 314 -4.39 28.16 11.28
N GLY A 315 -3.32 27.84 12.01
CA GLY A 315 -2.74 26.51 12.04
C GLY A 315 -3.72 25.45 12.54
N THR A 316 -4.45 25.73 13.62
CA THR A 316 -5.47 24.80 14.16
C THR A 316 -6.60 24.57 13.14
N PHE A 317 -7.03 25.63 12.44
CA PHE A 317 -8.02 25.50 11.38
C PHE A 317 -7.55 24.58 10.25
N TYR A 318 -6.30 24.75 9.78
CA TYR A 318 -5.73 23.86 8.75
C TYR A 318 -5.62 22.42 9.22
N MET A 319 -5.22 22.18 10.48
CA MET A 319 -5.17 20.85 11.06
C MET A 319 -6.56 20.18 11.08
N ILE A 320 -7.62 20.89 11.51
CA ILE A 320 -8.99 20.37 11.53
C ILE A 320 -9.46 20.07 10.10
N ALA A 321 -9.19 20.98 9.19
CA ALA A 321 -9.61 20.86 7.81
C ALA A 321 -8.87 19.74 7.08
N GLY A 322 -7.56 19.65 7.24
CA GLY A 322 -6.72 18.56 6.71
C GLY A 322 -7.15 17.20 7.22
N ASN A 323 -7.39 17.06 8.52
CA ASN A 323 -7.84 15.80 9.11
C ASN A 323 -9.16 15.30 8.55
N ARG A 324 -10.08 16.19 8.15
CA ARG A 324 -11.33 15.76 7.49
C ARG A 324 -11.08 15.13 6.12
N VAL A 325 -10.15 15.68 5.34
CA VAL A 325 -9.79 15.14 4.03
C VAL A 325 -9.04 13.83 4.19
N ASP A 326 -8.07 13.81 5.08
CA ASP A 326 -7.15 12.69 5.24
C ASP A 326 -7.78 11.50 5.97
N SER A 327 -8.91 11.71 6.66
CA SER A 327 -9.63 10.64 7.37
C SER A 327 -10.09 9.50 6.45
N LYS A 328 -10.32 9.75 5.17
CA LYS A 328 -10.68 8.72 4.20
C LYS A 328 -9.58 7.64 4.05
N PHE A 329 -8.30 8.04 4.10
CA PHE A 329 -7.19 7.09 3.99
C PHE A 329 -7.08 6.17 5.21
N ILE A 330 -7.41 6.68 6.40
CA ILE A 330 -7.51 5.86 7.61
C ILE A 330 -8.71 4.91 7.52
N LYS A 331 -9.82 5.38 6.92
CA LYS A 331 -11.00 4.56 6.66
C LYS A 331 -10.66 3.39 5.73
N SER A 332 -9.99 3.66 4.61
CA SER A 332 -9.55 2.62 3.68
C SER A 332 -8.63 1.60 4.37
N TYR A 333 -7.74 2.05 5.26
CA TYR A 333 -6.90 1.16 6.07
C TYR A 333 -7.73 0.29 7.03
N ASP A 334 -8.70 0.88 7.74
CA ASP A 334 -9.59 0.13 8.66
C ASP A 334 -10.43 -0.90 7.88
N GLU A 335 -10.98 -0.52 6.71
CA GLU A 335 -11.72 -1.43 5.82
C GLU A 335 -10.86 -2.63 5.38
N ILE A 336 -9.58 -2.43 5.06
CA ILE A 336 -8.66 -3.54 4.76
C ILE A 336 -8.39 -4.41 6.00
N CYS A 337 -8.22 -3.79 7.17
CA CYS A 337 -8.04 -4.55 8.41
C CYS A 337 -9.26 -5.41 8.79
N GLU A 338 -10.46 -5.02 8.35
CA GLU A 338 -11.73 -5.73 8.58
C GLU A 338 -12.02 -6.81 7.55
N LEU A 339 -11.30 -6.90 6.43
CA LEU A 339 -11.48 -7.96 5.45
C LEU A 339 -11.33 -9.34 6.12
N GLU A 340 -12.02 -10.32 5.62
CA GLU A 340 -11.91 -11.69 6.12
C GLU A 340 -10.54 -12.29 5.78
N ASN A 341 -9.99 -13.01 6.72
CA ASN A 341 -8.77 -13.77 6.49
C ASN A 341 -9.10 -15.05 5.73
N ALA A 342 -8.15 -15.54 4.94
CA ALA A 342 -8.20 -16.88 4.38
C ALA A 342 -8.26 -17.91 5.51
N PRO A 343 -8.92 -19.05 5.31
CA PRO A 343 -8.91 -20.13 6.28
C PRO A 343 -7.47 -20.57 6.56
N ILE A 344 -7.19 -20.88 7.83
CA ILE A 344 -5.87 -21.42 8.20
C ILE A 344 -5.75 -22.82 7.58
N PRO A 345 -4.69 -23.11 6.81
CA PRO A 345 -4.48 -24.44 6.23
C PRO A 345 -4.53 -25.54 7.29
N ASN A 346 -5.22 -26.64 6.98
CA ASN A 346 -5.17 -27.83 7.81
C ASN A 346 -3.80 -28.51 7.68
N ASP A 347 -3.27 -29.08 8.78
CA ASP A 347 -1.99 -29.81 8.78
C ASP A 347 -2.08 -31.22 8.13
N THR A 348 -3.22 -31.56 7.55
CA THR A 348 -3.43 -32.88 6.96
C THR A 348 -2.94 -32.93 5.52
N ILE A 349 -1.93 -33.77 5.27
CA ILE A 349 -1.47 -34.06 3.90
C ILE A 349 -2.39 -35.12 3.30
N VAL A 350 -2.93 -34.83 2.11
CA VAL A 350 -3.84 -35.74 1.39
C VAL A 350 -3.00 -36.77 0.62
N HIS A 351 -3.26 -38.05 0.90
CA HIS A 351 -2.55 -39.19 0.28
C HIS A 351 -3.42 -40.06 -0.61
N SER A 352 -4.69 -39.71 -0.78
CA SER A 352 -5.73 -40.46 -1.50
C SER A 352 -6.10 -39.76 -2.82
N ASP A 353 -7.06 -40.34 -3.53
CA ASP A 353 -7.72 -39.71 -4.67
C ASP A 353 -8.42 -38.42 -4.22
N ILE A 354 -8.52 -37.44 -5.12
CA ILE A 354 -9.21 -36.17 -4.87
C ILE A 354 -10.45 -36.14 -5.76
N LYS A 355 -11.61 -35.91 -5.17
CA LYS A 355 -12.89 -35.80 -5.90
C LYS A 355 -13.49 -34.42 -5.77
N LEU A 356 -13.71 -33.79 -6.92
CA LEU A 356 -14.51 -32.58 -7.05
C LEU A 356 -15.90 -32.98 -7.50
N GLU A 357 -16.95 -32.60 -6.75
CA GLU A 357 -18.33 -33.00 -7.01
C GLU A 357 -19.23 -31.77 -7.09
N ASN A 358 -19.90 -31.60 -8.24
CA ASN A 358 -20.85 -30.55 -8.53
C ASN A 358 -20.32 -29.14 -8.21
N ILE A 359 -19.07 -28.86 -8.59
CA ILE A 359 -18.44 -27.57 -8.36
C ILE A 359 -19.03 -26.51 -9.28
N GLU A 360 -19.54 -25.44 -8.66
CA GLU A 360 -19.94 -24.21 -9.37
C GLU A 360 -19.18 -23.01 -8.82
N TYR A 361 -18.67 -22.17 -9.70
CA TYR A 361 -17.95 -20.95 -9.32
C TYR A 361 -18.21 -19.80 -10.28
N ASN A 362 -18.45 -18.61 -9.73
CA ASN A 362 -18.54 -17.35 -10.46
C ASN A 362 -17.51 -16.37 -9.94
N TYR A 363 -16.78 -15.72 -10.83
CA TYR A 363 -15.95 -14.58 -10.44
C TYR A 363 -16.79 -13.43 -9.90
N PRO A 364 -16.28 -12.66 -8.89
CA PRO A 364 -16.93 -11.45 -8.44
C PRO A 364 -17.19 -10.52 -9.66
N GLN A 365 -18.42 -10.03 -9.80
CA GLN A 365 -18.86 -9.15 -10.92
C GLN A 365 -19.07 -9.85 -12.28
N SER A 366 -18.94 -11.17 -12.41
CA SER A 366 -19.28 -11.93 -13.62
C SER A 366 -20.72 -12.46 -13.52
N GLU A 367 -21.49 -12.32 -14.62
CA GLU A 367 -22.80 -12.94 -14.76
C GLU A 367 -22.69 -14.41 -15.24
N HIS A 368 -21.53 -14.82 -15.73
CA HIS A 368 -21.29 -16.15 -16.27
C HIS A 368 -20.54 -17.02 -15.26
N LYS A 369 -20.96 -18.28 -15.13
CA LYS A 369 -20.25 -19.29 -14.37
C LYS A 369 -18.93 -19.61 -15.05
N ALA A 370 -17.85 -19.58 -14.27
CA ALA A 370 -16.53 -20.01 -14.73
C ALA A 370 -16.36 -21.53 -14.61
N LEU A 371 -17.04 -22.13 -13.61
CA LEU A 371 -17.23 -23.57 -13.49
C LEU A 371 -18.71 -23.83 -13.30
N ASP A 372 -19.26 -24.80 -14.04
CA ASP A 372 -20.68 -25.16 -14.01
C ASP A 372 -20.84 -26.67 -13.84
N ASN A 373 -21.26 -27.11 -12.67
CA ASN A 373 -21.45 -28.50 -12.30
C ASN A 373 -20.23 -29.40 -12.61
N LEU A 374 -19.02 -28.89 -12.34
CA LEU A 374 -17.78 -29.62 -12.59
C LEU A 374 -17.69 -30.83 -11.66
N CYS A 375 -17.56 -32.03 -12.24
CA CYS A 375 -17.21 -33.27 -11.56
C CYS A 375 -15.86 -33.75 -12.08
N PHE A 376 -14.87 -33.85 -11.21
CA PHE A 376 -13.50 -34.23 -11.58
C PHE A 376 -12.88 -35.13 -10.53
N ASN A 377 -12.46 -36.33 -10.93
CA ASN A 377 -11.78 -37.29 -10.06
C ASN A 377 -10.31 -37.35 -10.45
N ILE A 378 -9.42 -37.06 -9.50
CA ILE A 378 -7.95 -37.09 -9.66
C ILE A 378 -7.43 -38.27 -8.88
N LYS A 379 -6.92 -39.30 -9.55
CA LYS A 379 -6.38 -40.48 -8.89
C LYS A 379 -4.97 -40.25 -8.39
N LYS A 380 -4.65 -40.84 -7.25
CA LYS A 380 -3.31 -40.77 -6.68
C LYS A 380 -2.26 -41.33 -7.65
N GLY A 381 -1.17 -40.56 -7.83
CA GLY A 381 -0.06 -40.91 -8.71
C GLY A 381 -0.30 -40.73 -10.20
N GLU A 382 -1.52 -40.34 -10.60
CA GLU A 382 -1.89 -40.16 -12.01
C GLU A 382 -1.28 -38.86 -12.59
N LYS A 383 -0.81 -38.94 -13.84
CA LYS A 383 -0.33 -37.78 -14.60
C LYS A 383 -1.44 -37.38 -15.59
N ILE A 384 -2.10 -36.28 -15.32
CA ILE A 384 -3.28 -35.82 -16.07
C ILE A 384 -2.91 -34.61 -16.94
N ALA A 385 -3.25 -34.66 -18.22
CA ALA A 385 -3.20 -33.50 -19.10
C ALA A 385 -4.57 -32.81 -19.14
N VAL A 386 -4.65 -31.57 -18.64
CA VAL A 386 -5.84 -30.73 -18.70
C VAL A 386 -5.75 -29.81 -19.91
N VAL A 387 -6.64 -30.00 -20.88
CA VAL A 387 -6.65 -29.28 -22.15
C VAL A 387 -7.98 -28.57 -22.37
N GLY A 388 -8.02 -27.63 -23.29
CA GLY A 388 -9.26 -26.88 -23.62
C GLY A 388 -8.96 -25.46 -24.11
N VAL A 389 -9.95 -24.83 -24.72
CA VAL A 389 -9.82 -23.45 -25.22
C VAL A 389 -9.65 -22.42 -24.09
N ASN A 390 -9.22 -21.20 -24.44
CA ASN A 390 -9.13 -20.12 -23.48
C ASN A 390 -10.52 -19.81 -22.90
N GLY A 391 -10.60 -19.59 -21.58
CA GLY A 391 -11.87 -19.36 -20.90
C GLY A 391 -12.70 -20.61 -20.62
N SER A 392 -12.19 -21.82 -20.86
CA SER A 392 -12.92 -23.06 -20.57
C SER A 392 -13.02 -23.44 -19.09
N GLY A 393 -12.34 -22.70 -18.17
CA GLY A 393 -12.41 -22.94 -16.72
C GLY A 393 -11.15 -23.61 -16.12
N LYS A 394 -10.12 -23.92 -16.90
CA LYS A 394 -8.88 -24.60 -16.41
C LYS A 394 -8.21 -23.86 -15.26
N THR A 395 -7.87 -22.59 -15.46
CA THR A 395 -7.22 -21.75 -14.41
C THR A 395 -8.11 -21.58 -13.18
N THR A 396 -9.43 -21.51 -13.38
CA THR A 396 -10.39 -21.46 -12.27
C THR A 396 -10.38 -22.75 -11.44
N CYS A 397 -10.35 -23.91 -12.10
CA CYS A 397 -10.20 -25.22 -11.43
C CYS A 397 -8.86 -25.29 -10.69
N THR A 398 -7.77 -24.79 -11.28
CA THR A 398 -6.47 -24.67 -10.61
C THR A 398 -6.55 -23.85 -9.33
N ASN A 399 -7.14 -22.66 -9.38
CA ASN A 399 -7.28 -21.78 -8.21
C ASN A 399 -8.05 -22.45 -7.06
N LEU A 400 -9.06 -23.27 -7.38
CA LEU A 400 -9.78 -24.08 -6.38
C LEU A 400 -8.89 -25.17 -5.76
N LEU A 401 -8.15 -25.89 -6.59
CA LEU A 401 -7.23 -26.93 -6.11
C LEU A 401 -6.06 -26.36 -5.28
N LEU A 402 -5.67 -25.12 -5.57
CA LEU A 402 -4.68 -24.37 -4.78
C LEU A 402 -5.28 -23.78 -3.50
N SER A 403 -6.57 -23.99 -3.25
CA SER A 403 -7.30 -23.40 -2.10
C SER A 403 -7.21 -21.87 -2.04
N LEU A 404 -7.04 -21.20 -3.20
CA LEU A 404 -6.98 -19.73 -3.29
C LEU A 404 -8.36 -19.10 -3.09
N THR A 405 -9.45 -19.80 -3.43
CA THR A 405 -10.82 -19.37 -3.20
C THR A 405 -11.63 -20.45 -2.49
N ASP A 406 -12.51 -20.03 -1.56
CA ASP A 406 -13.44 -20.87 -0.83
C ASP A 406 -14.93 -20.56 -1.18
N ASN A 407 -15.14 -19.62 -2.09
CA ASN A 407 -16.47 -19.13 -2.48
C ASN A 407 -17.04 -19.94 -3.67
N TYR A 408 -17.15 -21.26 -3.52
CA TYR A 408 -17.75 -22.16 -4.51
C TYR A 408 -18.84 -23.02 -3.88
N SER A 409 -19.76 -23.53 -4.72
CA SER A 409 -20.70 -24.58 -4.33
C SER A 409 -20.19 -25.96 -4.73
N GLY A 410 -20.74 -27.01 -4.14
CA GLY A 410 -20.23 -28.38 -4.29
C GLY A 410 -19.23 -28.77 -3.21
N SER A 411 -18.43 -29.80 -3.46
CA SER A 411 -17.46 -30.31 -2.49
C SER A 411 -16.18 -30.83 -3.13
N ILE A 412 -15.06 -30.60 -2.43
CA ILE A 412 -13.77 -31.24 -2.70
C ILE A 412 -13.52 -32.21 -1.56
N THR A 413 -13.46 -33.52 -1.88
CA THR A 413 -13.43 -34.61 -0.91
C THR A 413 -12.26 -35.56 -1.16
N ASP A 414 -11.82 -36.16 -0.09
CA ASP A 414 -10.88 -37.29 -0.09
C ASP A 414 -11.59 -38.53 -0.64
N GLY A 415 -11.02 -39.17 -1.64
CA GLY A 415 -11.61 -40.29 -2.35
C GLY A 415 -11.83 -41.53 -1.51
N ASP A 416 -11.00 -41.75 -0.47
CA ASP A 416 -11.07 -42.92 0.40
C ASP A 416 -12.08 -42.70 1.55
N THR A 417 -12.09 -41.51 2.13
CA THR A 417 -12.90 -41.21 3.33
C THR A 417 -14.20 -40.48 3.03
N GLY A 418 -14.32 -39.87 1.85
CA GLY A 418 -15.46 -39.01 1.46
C GLY A 418 -15.57 -37.71 2.28
N LYS A 419 -14.57 -37.37 3.08
CA LYS A 419 -14.55 -36.14 3.88
C LYS A 419 -14.07 -34.95 3.05
N LYS A 420 -14.62 -33.77 3.34
CA LYS A 420 -14.12 -32.52 2.76
C LYS A 420 -12.66 -32.30 3.17
N ILE A 421 -11.81 -31.93 2.20
CA ILE A 421 -10.38 -31.75 2.39
C ILE A 421 -9.95 -30.34 2.05
N ASP A 422 -8.86 -29.92 2.66
CA ASP A 422 -8.08 -28.73 2.32
C ASP A 422 -6.78 -29.21 1.67
N LEU A 423 -6.49 -28.69 0.48
CA LEU A 423 -5.35 -29.11 -0.34
C LEU A 423 -4.12 -28.21 -0.14
N SER A 424 -4.25 -27.09 0.57
CA SER A 424 -3.24 -26.02 0.63
C SER A 424 -1.82 -26.48 1.01
N LYS A 425 -1.68 -27.53 1.86
CA LYS A 425 -0.37 -28.14 2.20
C LYS A 425 0.01 -29.33 1.32
N SER A 426 -0.92 -29.87 0.55
CA SER A 426 -0.70 -31.06 -0.28
C SER A 426 -0.30 -30.73 -1.71
N VAL A 427 -0.39 -29.48 -2.11
CA VAL A 427 -0.22 -29.00 -3.49
C VAL A 427 0.99 -28.07 -3.60
N SER A 428 1.78 -28.26 -4.65
CA SER A 428 2.74 -27.26 -5.13
C SER A 428 2.43 -26.92 -6.60
N CYS A 429 2.71 -25.70 -7.00
CA CYS A 429 2.36 -25.25 -8.36
C CYS A 429 3.46 -24.45 -9.05
N ILE A 430 3.45 -24.52 -10.38
CA ILE A 430 4.06 -23.52 -11.25
C ILE A 430 2.92 -22.89 -12.05
N LEU A 431 2.69 -21.61 -11.86
CA LEU A 431 1.69 -20.84 -12.62
C LEU A 431 2.29 -20.34 -13.93
N GLN A 432 1.44 -20.00 -14.90
CA GLN A 432 1.85 -19.45 -16.20
C GLN A 432 2.79 -18.26 -16.07
N ASP A 433 2.46 -17.31 -15.19
CA ASP A 433 3.30 -16.18 -14.82
C ASP A 433 3.91 -16.41 -13.43
N PHE A 434 4.81 -17.39 -13.33
CA PHE A 434 5.45 -17.72 -12.05
C PHE A 434 6.34 -16.58 -11.54
N ALA A 435 6.38 -16.42 -10.21
CA ALA A 435 7.13 -15.34 -9.58
C ALA A 435 8.65 -15.54 -9.74
N GLN A 436 9.31 -14.47 -10.22
CA GLN A 436 10.76 -14.34 -10.28
C GLN A 436 11.20 -13.55 -9.04
N TYR A 437 11.47 -14.24 -7.93
CA TYR A 437 11.84 -13.57 -6.69
C TYR A 437 13.26 -13.00 -6.79
N GLN A 438 13.38 -11.69 -6.56
CA GLN A 438 14.68 -11.00 -6.54
C GLN A 438 15.38 -11.23 -5.19
N MET A 439 15.79 -12.48 -4.98
CA MET A 439 16.47 -13.02 -3.81
C MET A 439 17.67 -13.83 -4.28
N THR A 440 18.48 -14.40 -3.38
CA THR A 440 19.54 -15.34 -3.76
C THR A 440 18.98 -16.63 -4.36
N VAL A 441 19.82 -17.38 -5.08
CA VAL A 441 19.40 -18.69 -5.62
C VAL A 441 18.93 -19.62 -4.49
N LYS A 442 19.67 -19.68 -3.39
CA LYS A 442 19.31 -20.45 -2.19
C LYS A 442 17.94 -20.05 -1.66
N GLU A 443 17.71 -18.77 -1.37
CA GLU A 443 16.42 -18.27 -0.87
C GLU A 443 15.27 -18.53 -1.85
N ASN A 444 15.53 -18.50 -3.16
CA ASN A 444 14.54 -18.87 -4.16
C ASN A 444 14.09 -20.33 -4.03
N ILE A 445 14.99 -21.27 -3.73
CA ILE A 445 14.66 -22.68 -3.55
C ILE A 445 13.98 -22.88 -2.19
N GLU A 446 14.51 -22.27 -1.12
CA GLU A 446 13.93 -22.29 0.22
C GLU A 446 12.49 -21.77 0.27
N ALA A 447 12.14 -20.81 -0.60
CA ALA A 447 10.76 -20.32 -0.75
C ALA A 447 9.76 -21.41 -1.18
N GLY A 448 10.22 -22.53 -1.70
CA GLY A 448 9.36 -23.69 -2.00
C GLY A 448 8.90 -24.46 -0.76
N PHE A 449 9.66 -24.41 0.35
CA PHE A 449 9.32 -25.07 1.60
C PHE A 449 9.99 -24.37 2.80
N THR A 450 9.32 -23.39 3.35
CA THR A 450 9.85 -22.49 4.41
C THR A 450 9.92 -23.15 5.79
N ASP A 451 9.26 -24.29 5.99
CA ASP A 451 9.25 -25.01 7.27
C ASP A 451 10.56 -25.78 7.52
N LYS A 452 11.43 -25.89 6.50
CA LYS A 452 12.74 -26.57 6.58
C LYS A 452 13.88 -25.59 6.35
N GLN A 453 14.93 -25.70 7.15
CA GLN A 453 16.23 -25.09 6.85
C GLN A 453 17.04 -26.04 5.99
N PHE A 454 17.42 -25.61 4.80
CA PHE A 454 18.22 -26.38 3.87
C PHE A 454 19.71 -26.18 4.11
N THR A 455 20.46 -27.27 4.03
CA THR A 455 21.92 -27.19 3.92
C THR A 455 22.34 -26.81 2.51
N ASP A 456 23.55 -26.27 2.35
CA ASP A 456 24.04 -25.88 1.02
C ASP A 456 24.16 -27.09 0.08
N ASN A 457 24.48 -28.30 0.64
CA ASN A 457 24.55 -29.52 -0.15
C ASN A 457 23.19 -29.96 -0.69
N GLU A 458 22.12 -29.88 0.11
CA GLU A 458 20.75 -30.17 -0.35
C GLU A 458 20.30 -29.20 -1.47
N ILE A 459 20.66 -27.91 -1.36
CA ILE A 459 20.39 -26.93 -2.41
C ILE A 459 21.14 -27.29 -3.70
N ILE A 460 22.42 -27.71 -3.58
CA ILE A 460 23.24 -28.12 -4.73
C ILE A 460 22.69 -29.38 -5.39
N GLU A 461 22.19 -30.35 -4.61
CA GLU A 461 21.52 -31.55 -5.11
C GLU A 461 20.27 -31.21 -5.91
N ILE A 462 19.40 -30.35 -5.38
CA ILE A 462 18.20 -29.86 -6.09
C ILE A 462 18.59 -29.14 -7.39
N LEU A 463 19.66 -28.33 -7.36
CA LEU A 463 20.15 -27.65 -8.56
C LEU A 463 20.69 -28.62 -9.61
N ASP A 464 21.27 -29.73 -9.18
CA ASP A 464 21.76 -30.79 -10.06
C ASP A 464 20.60 -31.48 -10.77
N GLU A 465 19.54 -31.83 -10.03
CA GLU A 465 18.33 -32.47 -10.56
C GLU A 465 17.65 -31.65 -11.65
N VAL A 466 17.66 -30.28 -11.52
CA VAL A 466 17.06 -29.37 -12.52
C VAL A 466 18.06 -28.87 -13.57
N GLY A 467 19.32 -29.35 -13.54
CA GLY A 467 20.36 -28.99 -14.51
C GLY A 467 20.83 -27.54 -14.43
N LEU A 468 20.82 -26.93 -13.23
CA LEU A 468 21.32 -25.58 -12.98
C LEU A 468 22.65 -25.53 -12.21
N LYS A 469 23.12 -26.65 -11.66
CA LYS A 469 24.28 -26.72 -10.77
C LYS A 469 25.53 -26.08 -11.34
N GLU A 470 25.94 -26.46 -12.54
CA GLU A 470 27.17 -25.95 -13.16
C GLU A 470 27.10 -24.44 -13.38
N ILE A 471 25.94 -23.96 -13.89
CA ILE A 471 25.71 -22.53 -14.17
C ILE A 471 25.75 -21.71 -12.89
N ILE A 472 25.12 -22.20 -11.83
CA ILE A 472 25.01 -21.46 -10.56
C ILE A 472 26.35 -21.48 -9.80
N LEU A 473 27.07 -22.60 -9.82
CA LEU A 473 28.39 -22.70 -9.15
C LEU A 473 29.49 -21.90 -9.87
N ASP A 474 29.32 -21.59 -11.16
CA ASP A 474 30.21 -20.70 -11.91
C ASP A 474 30.03 -19.22 -11.54
N PHE A 475 28.95 -18.85 -10.86
CA PHE A 475 28.79 -17.51 -10.35
C PHE A 475 29.73 -17.23 -9.17
N GLU A 476 30.24 -16.01 -9.05
CA GLU A 476 31.21 -15.59 -8.02
C GLU A 476 30.77 -15.97 -6.58
N LYS A 477 29.45 -15.88 -6.29
CA LYS A 477 28.88 -16.21 -4.97
C LYS A 477 28.15 -17.56 -4.94
N GLY A 478 28.20 -18.35 -6.01
CA GLY A 478 27.51 -19.63 -6.11
C GLY A 478 26.02 -19.51 -5.78
N ILE A 479 25.51 -20.37 -4.90
CA ILE A 479 24.10 -20.39 -4.45
C ILE A 479 23.66 -19.11 -3.72
N ASN A 480 24.60 -18.32 -3.19
CA ASN A 480 24.31 -17.04 -2.53
C ASN A 480 24.31 -15.86 -3.49
N THR A 481 24.32 -16.10 -4.79
CA THR A 481 24.24 -15.06 -5.81
C THR A 481 22.83 -14.44 -5.81
N PRO A 482 22.70 -13.11 -5.62
CA PRO A 482 21.42 -12.41 -5.78
C PRO A 482 20.94 -12.50 -7.22
N LEU A 483 19.65 -12.66 -7.43
CA LEU A 483 19.00 -12.70 -8.73
C LEU A 483 18.16 -11.45 -8.99
N GLY A 484 18.04 -11.06 -10.25
CA GLY A 484 17.26 -9.90 -10.67
C GLY A 484 18.03 -8.58 -10.51
N GLN A 485 17.30 -7.47 -10.40
CA GLN A 485 17.89 -6.12 -10.43
C GLN A 485 18.27 -5.56 -9.05
N LEU A 486 17.71 -6.13 -7.97
CA LEU A 486 18.07 -5.76 -6.60
C LEU A 486 19.51 -6.22 -6.33
N GLU A 487 20.23 -5.45 -5.53
CA GLU A 487 21.60 -5.75 -5.08
C GLU A 487 22.63 -6.03 -6.20
N ASN A 488 22.41 -5.48 -7.40
CA ASN A 488 23.20 -5.80 -8.60
C ASN A 488 23.22 -7.30 -8.93
N GLY A 489 22.08 -7.96 -8.75
CA GLY A 489 21.92 -9.38 -8.99
C GLY A 489 22.06 -9.80 -10.46
N ILE A 490 22.24 -11.10 -10.68
CA ILE A 490 22.34 -11.68 -12.01
C ILE A 490 20.95 -11.97 -12.57
N GLU A 491 20.71 -11.61 -13.83
CA GLU A 491 19.48 -11.92 -14.53
C GLU A 491 19.61 -13.30 -15.20
N LEU A 492 18.79 -14.25 -14.80
CA LEU A 492 18.71 -15.55 -15.43
C LEU A 492 17.93 -15.49 -16.75
N SER A 493 18.23 -16.39 -17.69
CA SER A 493 17.38 -16.59 -18.87
C SER A 493 15.99 -17.11 -18.45
N LYS A 494 14.98 -16.93 -19.30
CA LYS A 494 13.63 -17.45 -19.02
C LYS A 494 13.62 -18.96 -18.74
N GLY A 495 14.40 -19.75 -19.48
CA GLY A 495 14.53 -21.19 -19.23
C GLY A 495 15.20 -21.53 -17.91
N GLN A 496 16.22 -20.75 -17.49
CA GLN A 496 16.86 -20.92 -16.18
C GLN A 496 15.90 -20.55 -15.04
N TRP A 497 15.14 -19.47 -15.17
CA TRP A 497 14.08 -19.10 -14.21
C TRP A 497 13.02 -20.21 -14.08
N GLN A 498 12.67 -20.86 -15.18
CA GLN A 498 11.73 -21.97 -15.18
C GLN A 498 12.28 -23.21 -14.46
N ARG A 499 13.54 -23.60 -14.73
CA ARG A 499 14.22 -24.66 -14.01
C ARG A 499 14.33 -24.35 -12.50
N LEU A 500 14.55 -23.08 -12.14
CA LEU A 500 14.54 -22.64 -10.75
C LEU A 500 13.13 -22.73 -10.13
N ALA A 501 12.07 -22.49 -10.89
CA ALA A 501 10.69 -22.70 -10.43
C ALA A 501 10.39 -24.20 -10.19
N ILE A 502 10.95 -25.11 -11.01
CA ILE A 502 10.88 -26.56 -10.79
C ILE A 502 11.66 -26.95 -9.51
N ALA A 503 12.83 -26.33 -9.27
CA ALA A 503 13.60 -26.54 -8.04
C ALA A 503 12.78 -26.20 -6.77
N ARG A 504 11.91 -25.18 -6.84
CA ARG A 504 10.96 -24.87 -5.74
C ARG A 504 9.93 -25.98 -5.50
N LEU A 505 9.45 -26.66 -6.54
CA LEU A 505 8.57 -27.83 -6.37
C LEU A 505 9.27 -28.97 -5.65
N LEU A 506 10.53 -29.23 -6.03
CA LEU A 506 11.36 -30.29 -5.45
C LEU A 506 11.70 -30.02 -3.99
N ALA A 507 11.87 -28.76 -3.62
CA ALA A 507 12.18 -28.36 -2.25
C ALA A 507 11.11 -28.81 -1.24
N ASN A 508 9.85 -29.00 -1.67
CA ASN A 508 8.78 -29.48 -0.79
C ASN A 508 8.51 -30.99 -1.00
N PRO A 509 9.06 -31.88 -0.14
CA PRO A 509 8.83 -33.32 -0.26
C PRO A 509 7.43 -33.76 0.18
N GLU A 510 6.71 -32.91 0.92
CA GLU A 510 5.40 -33.24 1.50
C GLU A 510 4.27 -33.15 0.45
N THR A 511 4.46 -32.37 -0.61
CA THR A 511 3.42 -32.22 -1.65
C THR A 511 3.22 -33.48 -2.46
N LYS A 512 1.96 -33.84 -2.64
CA LYS A 512 1.52 -35.05 -3.36
C LYS A 512 0.88 -34.73 -4.70
N LEU A 513 0.45 -33.51 -4.87
CA LEU A 513 -0.12 -33.01 -6.12
C LEU A 513 0.72 -31.83 -6.65
N TRP A 514 1.23 -31.94 -7.85
CA TRP A 514 1.85 -30.85 -8.58
C TRP A 514 0.90 -30.32 -9.64
N ILE A 515 0.72 -29.02 -9.68
CA ILE A 515 -0.08 -28.34 -10.71
C ILE A 515 0.85 -27.44 -11.53
N LEU A 516 0.86 -27.66 -12.83
CA LEU A 516 1.76 -27.00 -13.77
C LEU A 516 0.93 -26.32 -14.84
N ASP A 517 0.73 -25.00 -14.70
CA ASP A 517 -0.06 -24.21 -15.63
C ASP A 517 0.85 -23.58 -16.69
N GLU A 518 0.83 -24.13 -17.91
CA GLU A 518 1.65 -23.73 -19.04
C GLU A 518 3.15 -23.55 -18.72
N PRO A 519 3.79 -24.54 -18.07
CA PRO A 519 5.14 -24.39 -17.53
C PRO A 519 6.20 -24.12 -18.61
N THR A 520 5.87 -24.22 -19.91
CA THR A 520 6.78 -24.13 -21.05
C THR A 520 6.43 -23.02 -22.06
N ALA A 521 5.56 -22.07 -21.67
CA ALA A 521 5.03 -21.04 -22.56
C ALA A 521 6.08 -20.20 -23.32
N TYR A 522 7.30 -20.10 -22.78
CA TYR A 522 8.37 -19.25 -23.30
C TYR A 522 9.56 -20.03 -23.89
N LEU A 523 9.44 -21.36 -24.05
CA LEU A 523 10.51 -22.22 -24.52
C LEU A 523 10.33 -22.61 -26.00
N ASP A 524 11.46 -22.92 -26.65
CA ASP A 524 11.44 -23.58 -27.95
C ASP A 524 10.97 -25.05 -27.79
N PRO A 525 10.52 -25.69 -28.88
CA PRO A 525 9.95 -27.04 -28.81
C PRO A 525 10.88 -28.12 -28.26
N ILE A 526 12.21 -27.97 -28.41
CA ILE A 526 13.19 -28.94 -27.92
C ILE A 526 13.32 -28.79 -26.39
N ALA A 527 13.57 -27.58 -25.92
CA ALA A 527 13.64 -27.28 -24.50
C ALA A 527 12.33 -27.60 -23.75
N GLU A 528 11.20 -27.44 -24.44
CA GLU A 528 9.89 -27.83 -23.91
C GLU A 528 9.82 -29.33 -23.62
N ILE A 529 10.23 -30.17 -24.56
CA ILE A 529 10.24 -31.62 -24.40
C ILE A 529 11.18 -32.03 -23.26
N GLU A 530 12.34 -31.40 -23.16
CA GLU A 530 13.30 -31.64 -22.07
C GLU A 530 12.68 -31.33 -20.69
N ILE A 531 12.03 -30.18 -20.54
CA ILE A 531 11.37 -29.79 -19.29
C ILE A 531 10.24 -30.75 -18.92
N TYR A 532 9.39 -31.14 -19.87
CA TYR A 532 8.33 -32.11 -19.59
C TYR A 532 8.90 -33.48 -19.18
N ASN A 533 9.93 -33.98 -19.87
CA ASN A 533 10.58 -35.23 -19.49
C ASN A 533 11.19 -35.15 -18.09
N MET A 534 11.89 -34.06 -17.79
CA MET A 534 12.45 -33.79 -16.46
C MET A 534 11.35 -33.82 -15.40
N ILE A 535 10.23 -33.11 -15.60
CA ILE A 535 9.13 -33.07 -14.63
C ILE A 535 8.54 -34.49 -14.44
N TYR A 536 8.36 -35.27 -15.51
CA TYR A 536 7.87 -36.64 -15.42
C TYR A 536 8.78 -37.51 -14.56
N GLU A 537 10.10 -37.44 -14.76
CA GLU A 537 11.10 -38.20 -14.00
C GLU A 537 11.12 -37.75 -12.52
N LEU A 538 11.15 -36.45 -12.27
CA LEU A 538 11.22 -35.87 -10.93
C LEU A 538 9.92 -36.05 -10.12
N ALA A 539 8.77 -36.14 -10.80
CA ALA A 539 7.49 -36.33 -10.13
C ALA A 539 7.38 -37.70 -9.42
N GLY A 540 8.05 -38.75 -9.93
CA GLY A 540 7.95 -40.08 -9.36
C GLY A 540 6.49 -40.54 -9.17
N ASP A 541 6.13 -40.91 -7.94
CA ASP A 541 4.77 -41.38 -7.59
C ASP A 541 3.78 -40.24 -7.28
N ARG A 542 4.18 -38.98 -7.44
CA ARG A 542 3.29 -37.84 -7.21
C ARG A 542 2.23 -37.71 -8.30
N THR A 543 1.07 -37.22 -7.94
CA THR A 543 0.04 -36.83 -8.91
C THR A 543 0.45 -35.52 -9.59
N VAL A 544 0.26 -35.44 -10.91
CA VAL A 544 0.61 -34.22 -11.66
C VAL A 544 -0.54 -33.80 -12.57
N LEU A 545 -0.96 -32.54 -12.48
CA LEU A 545 -1.84 -31.91 -13.43
C LEU A 545 -1.02 -30.99 -14.35
N PHE A 546 -0.95 -31.34 -15.61
CA PHE A 546 -0.37 -30.51 -16.66
C PHE A 546 -1.49 -29.74 -17.38
N ILE A 547 -1.52 -28.43 -17.23
CA ILE A 547 -2.43 -27.58 -17.97
C ILE A 547 -1.66 -26.99 -19.15
N SER A 548 -2.14 -27.25 -20.37
CA SER A 548 -1.47 -26.75 -21.57
C SER A 548 -2.41 -26.61 -22.76
N HIS A 549 -2.11 -25.62 -23.58
CA HIS A 549 -2.70 -25.50 -24.92
C HIS A 549 -1.96 -26.31 -25.98
N ARG A 550 -0.78 -26.86 -25.65
CA ARG A 550 0.05 -27.63 -26.56
C ARG A 550 -0.22 -29.11 -26.34
N LEU A 551 -0.83 -29.76 -27.34
CA LEU A 551 -1.28 -31.15 -27.20
C LEU A 551 -0.19 -32.19 -27.45
N GLY A 552 1.00 -31.78 -27.94
CA GLY A 552 2.09 -32.69 -28.26
C GLY A 552 2.57 -33.56 -27.09
N PHE A 553 2.59 -32.98 -25.87
CA PHE A 553 2.99 -33.70 -24.68
C PHE A 553 1.84 -34.50 -24.03
N ALA A 554 0.58 -34.12 -24.31
CA ALA A 554 -0.60 -34.79 -23.74
C ALA A 554 -0.64 -36.30 -24.05
N LYS A 555 0.04 -36.75 -25.12
CA LYS A 555 0.22 -38.16 -25.44
C LYS A 555 0.90 -38.97 -24.35
N LYS A 556 1.72 -38.37 -23.51
CA LYS A 556 2.46 -39.03 -22.43
C LYS A 556 1.68 -39.11 -21.13
N ALA A 557 0.58 -38.36 -21.03
CA ALA A 557 -0.27 -38.37 -19.85
C ALA A 557 -1.03 -39.69 -19.73
N ASP A 558 -1.25 -40.16 -18.50
CA ASP A 558 -2.06 -41.34 -18.23
C ASP A 558 -3.53 -41.11 -18.66
N ARG A 559 -3.99 -39.85 -18.50
CA ARG A 559 -5.33 -39.43 -18.89
C ARG A 559 -5.33 -37.97 -19.37
N ILE A 560 -6.12 -37.70 -20.35
CA ILE A 560 -6.39 -36.37 -20.87
C ILE A 560 -7.81 -35.98 -20.48
N VAL A 561 -7.97 -34.76 -20.02
CA VAL A 561 -9.25 -34.18 -19.59
C VAL A 561 -9.46 -32.87 -20.36
N LEU A 562 -10.49 -32.85 -21.20
CA LEU A 562 -10.82 -31.67 -22.00
C LEU A 562 -11.90 -30.85 -21.31
N PHE A 563 -11.55 -29.61 -20.99
CA PHE A 563 -12.47 -28.61 -20.43
C PHE A 563 -13.13 -27.81 -21.54
N ASP A 564 -14.45 -27.68 -21.48
CA ASP A 564 -15.24 -26.74 -22.28
C ASP A 564 -16.33 -26.10 -21.41
N LYS A 565 -16.48 -24.78 -21.50
CA LYS A 565 -17.53 -23.98 -20.82
C LYS A 565 -17.72 -24.31 -19.33
N GLY A 566 -16.65 -24.57 -18.61
CA GLY A 566 -16.67 -24.78 -17.15
C GLY A 566 -16.94 -26.20 -16.69
N HIS A 567 -17.00 -27.19 -17.60
CA HIS A 567 -17.15 -28.61 -17.27
C HIS A 567 -16.21 -29.50 -18.10
N ILE A 568 -16.13 -30.77 -17.74
CA ILE A 568 -15.35 -31.76 -18.49
C ILE A 568 -16.25 -32.32 -19.60
N GLU A 569 -15.82 -32.14 -20.87
CA GLU A 569 -16.54 -32.60 -22.05
C GLU A 569 -16.05 -33.96 -22.52
N GLU A 570 -14.74 -34.17 -22.49
CA GLU A 570 -14.12 -35.42 -22.93
C GLU A 570 -13.04 -35.84 -21.94
N GLU A 571 -12.93 -37.13 -21.63
CA GLU A 571 -11.83 -37.70 -20.88
C GLU A 571 -11.44 -39.09 -21.40
N GLY A 572 -10.14 -39.40 -21.34
CA GLY A 572 -9.61 -40.70 -21.79
C GLY A 572 -8.13 -40.62 -22.13
N THR A 573 -7.58 -41.71 -22.62
CA THR A 573 -6.20 -41.73 -23.15
C THR A 573 -6.16 -41.06 -24.52
N HIS A 574 -4.96 -40.69 -24.97
CA HIS A 574 -4.78 -40.09 -26.30
C HIS A 574 -5.41 -40.93 -27.41
N ASP A 575 -5.14 -42.27 -27.41
CA ASP A 575 -5.62 -43.17 -28.48
C ASP A 575 -7.14 -43.35 -28.45
N GLU A 576 -7.76 -43.33 -27.26
CA GLU A 576 -9.22 -43.38 -27.12
C GLU A 576 -9.88 -42.11 -27.68
N LEU A 577 -9.39 -40.92 -27.28
CA LEU A 577 -9.95 -39.65 -27.70
C LEU A 577 -9.76 -39.39 -29.22
N ILE A 578 -8.63 -39.80 -29.80
CA ILE A 578 -8.43 -39.74 -31.27
C ILE A 578 -9.43 -40.64 -32.00
N LYS A 579 -9.72 -41.86 -31.48
CA LYS A 579 -10.71 -42.77 -32.07
C LYS A 579 -12.14 -42.25 -31.96
N GLN A 580 -12.46 -41.53 -30.87
CA GLN A 580 -13.78 -40.91 -30.69
C GLN A 580 -14.08 -39.81 -31.72
N LYS A 581 -13.05 -39.19 -32.34
CA LYS A 581 -13.16 -38.09 -33.28
C LYS A 581 -13.94 -36.88 -32.74
N GLY A 582 -13.84 -36.65 -31.47
CA GLY A 582 -14.46 -35.53 -30.75
C GLY A 582 -13.65 -34.24 -30.86
N ILE A 583 -13.90 -33.32 -29.92
CA ILE A 583 -13.26 -32.00 -29.87
C ILE A 583 -11.75 -32.13 -29.70
N TYR A 584 -11.28 -33.05 -28.83
CA TYR A 584 -9.86 -33.31 -28.66
C TYR A 584 -9.17 -33.72 -29.97
N ALA A 585 -9.77 -34.65 -30.70
CA ALA A 585 -9.22 -35.14 -31.97
C ALA A 585 -9.12 -34.03 -33.01
N GLU A 586 -10.13 -33.14 -33.08
CA GLU A 586 -10.12 -31.97 -33.96
C GLU A 586 -9.01 -30.99 -33.58
N MET A 587 -8.90 -30.63 -32.26
CA MET A 587 -7.87 -29.74 -31.76
C MET A 587 -6.47 -30.31 -32.05
N TYR A 588 -6.27 -31.59 -31.80
CA TYR A 588 -5.00 -32.29 -32.08
C TYR A 588 -4.63 -32.27 -33.57
N SER A 589 -5.57 -32.64 -34.46
CA SER A 589 -5.35 -32.64 -35.92
C SER A 589 -5.01 -31.23 -36.44
N ASN A 590 -5.64 -30.21 -35.90
CA ASN A 590 -5.36 -28.82 -36.28
C ASN A 590 -3.95 -28.36 -35.82
N GLN A 591 -3.51 -28.75 -34.64
CA GLN A 591 -2.14 -28.47 -34.19
C GLN A 591 -1.10 -29.27 -34.97
N GLU A 592 -1.33 -30.56 -35.23
CA GLU A 592 -0.41 -31.40 -36.01
C GLU A 592 -0.18 -30.85 -37.43
N LYS A 593 -1.25 -30.42 -38.11
CA LYS A 593 -1.16 -29.78 -39.42
C LYS A 593 -0.33 -28.51 -39.40
N TRP A 594 -0.47 -27.71 -38.32
CA TRP A 594 0.29 -26.47 -38.18
C TRP A 594 1.78 -26.73 -38.01
N TYR A 595 2.17 -27.75 -37.26
CA TYR A 595 3.57 -28.15 -37.08
C TYR A 595 4.17 -28.73 -38.37
N LYS A 596 3.43 -29.60 -39.11
CA LYS A 596 3.90 -30.19 -40.35
C LYS A 596 4.05 -29.15 -41.48
N ASN A 597 3.18 -28.16 -41.57
CA ASN A 597 3.28 -27.10 -42.56
C ASN A 597 4.49 -26.17 -42.30
N LYS A 598 4.86 -25.95 -41.02
CA LYS A 598 6.01 -25.16 -40.66
C LYS A 598 7.34 -25.83 -41.00
N GLU A 599 7.45 -27.16 -40.84
CA GLU A 599 8.62 -27.94 -41.30
C GLU A 599 8.85 -27.86 -42.82
N ILE A 600 7.80 -27.62 -43.60
CA ILE A 600 7.90 -27.46 -45.06
C ILE A 600 8.32 -26.03 -45.44
N GLU A 601 7.94 -25.01 -44.71
CA GLU A 601 8.33 -23.63 -44.96
C GLU A 601 9.78 -23.31 -44.48
N ASP A 602 10.26 -23.98 -43.45
CA ASP A 602 11.65 -23.81 -42.95
C ASP A 602 12.69 -24.58 -43.80
N VAL A 603 12.25 -25.42 -44.78
CA VAL A 603 13.11 -26.20 -45.71
C VAL A 603 13.06 -25.63 -47.13
N ALA A 604 12.20 -24.65 -47.42
CA ALA A 604 12.09 -23.97 -48.70
C ALA A 604 12.68 -22.54 -48.66
#